data_c6ca00db8c956a33c3224ca169ecca26
#
_entry.id   c6ca00db8c956a33c3224ca169ecca26
#
_cell.length_a   1.000
_cell.length_b   1.000
_cell.length_c   1.000
_cell.angle_alpha   90.00
_cell.angle_beta   90.00
_cell.angle_gamma   90.00
#
_symmetry.space_group_name_H-M   'P 1'
#
loop_
_entity.id
_entity.type
_entity.pdbx_description
1 polymer ?
#
loop_
_entity_poly.entity_id
_entity_poly.type
_entity_poly.pdbx_seq_one_letter_code
_entity_poly.pdbx_strand_id
1 'polypeptide(L)'
;FDDAERESGAEDLVRSERGGAIGVFAATRLVFSSDNAVICDRLYKQIFSRDINGMYQSVGEALFKTKQSLAGPNDEKYLILGDPSLHLQLPNDIVQFDSLNTMPVITNSNVPDSILPRIKALQTVTVSGTIRTGGAQSLDDTFNGTVLVTVKDSDIDLKVKDPIDDVTHSIKEQGSILARSTFQVKNGKFNGSFVVPKDIGFTNKRGRMIGFAYSTDDITAKGSTTTFTVGGIETVSEPDTIGPTIAVYLDNRTFIPGNMVRRNPLLIVDLFDNTAINATGAGIGHNIEAWFNTDRIPVDLTEEYQADLADARKGTAQKRMFNLKTGTNTVRVRAWDVW
;
A
#
# COMPACT_ATOMS: atom_id res chain seq x y z
N PHE A 1 30.32 4.55 13.41
CA PHE A 1 30.85 5.93 13.48
C PHE A 1 32.15 6.05 14.29
N ASP A 2 32.54 5.06 15.08
CA ASP A 2 33.76 5.10 15.91
C ASP A 2 35.03 4.64 15.18
N ASP A 3 34.88 4.03 14.02
CA ASP A 3 35.98 3.50 13.22
C ASP A 3 36.02 4.25 11.88
N ALA A 4 37.02 5.09 11.72
CA ALA A 4 37.20 5.89 10.49
C ALA A 4 37.58 5.05 9.26
N GLU A 5 37.96 3.79 9.45
CA GLU A 5 38.34 2.86 8.38
C GLU A 5 37.16 1.99 7.94
N ARG A 6 36.02 2.02 8.66
CA ARG A 6 34.82 1.23 8.36
C ARG A 6 33.62 2.12 8.18
N GLU A 7 33.05 2.06 7.00
CA GLU A 7 31.78 2.68 6.72
C GLU A 7 30.64 1.97 7.48
N SER A 8 29.81 2.73 8.18
CA SER A 8 28.64 2.18 8.86
C SER A 8 27.51 1.91 7.85
N GLY A 9 26.60 0.98 8.18
CA GLY A 9 25.43 0.73 7.32
C GLY A 9 24.55 1.96 7.10
N ALA A 10 24.55 2.91 8.02
CA ALA A 10 23.83 4.18 7.87
C ALA A 10 24.48 5.10 6.84
N GLU A 11 25.81 5.17 6.82
CA GLU A 11 26.57 5.93 5.83
C GLU A 11 26.43 5.31 4.43
N ASP A 12 26.55 3.98 4.35
CA ASP A 12 26.36 3.23 3.10
C ASP A 12 24.98 3.48 2.50
N LEU A 13 23.92 3.47 3.31
CA LEU A 13 22.55 3.77 2.88
C LEU A 13 22.40 5.19 2.29
N VAL A 14 23.02 6.20 2.92
CA VAL A 14 22.92 7.60 2.44
C VAL A 14 23.77 7.83 1.18
N ARG A 15 24.90 7.09 1.03
CA ARG A 15 25.84 7.24 -0.10
C ARG A 15 25.51 6.36 -1.29
N SER A 16 24.55 5.45 -1.17
CA SER A 16 24.21 4.50 -2.23
C SER A 16 23.71 5.22 -3.50
N GLU A 17 24.37 4.98 -4.63
CA GLU A 17 23.99 5.54 -5.94
C GLU A 17 22.75 4.88 -6.57
N ARG A 18 22.38 3.67 -6.12
CA ARG A 18 21.32 2.86 -6.74
C ARG A 18 20.21 2.48 -5.75
N GLY A 19 19.72 3.44 -5.05
CA GLY A 19 18.76 3.25 -3.99
C GLY A 19 19.31 3.81 -2.68
N GLY A 20 18.96 3.22 -1.54
CA GLY A 20 19.42 3.70 -0.24
C GLY A 20 18.40 4.61 0.43
N ALA A 21 18.87 5.63 1.14
CA ALA A 21 18.02 6.50 1.94
C ALA A 21 18.31 7.99 1.67
N ILE A 22 17.26 8.81 1.68
CA ILE A 22 17.39 10.29 1.61
C ILE A 22 17.89 10.89 2.93
N GLY A 23 17.80 10.12 4.02
CA GLY A 23 18.30 10.45 5.34
C GLY A 23 18.14 9.25 6.27
N VAL A 24 19.02 9.12 7.26
CA VAL A 24 19.01 8.02 8.23
C VAL A 24 19.12 8.58 9.64
N PHE A 25 18.23 8.14 10.53
CA PHE A 25 18.37 8.35 11.97
C PHE A 25 19.18 7.18 12.54
N ALA A 26 20.35 7.45 13.07
CA ALA A 26 21.24 6.41 13.55
C ALA A 26 21.90 6.81 14.87
N ALA A 27 22.21 5.78 15.66
CA ALA A 27 23.03 5.96 16.86
C ALA A 27 24.51 5.99 16.50
N THR A 28 25.26 6.88 17.12
CA THR A 28 26.72 7.02 16.91
C THR A 28 27.52 5.97 17.66
N ARG A 29 26.93 5.31 18.67
CA ARG A 29 27.55 4.30 19.54
C ARG A 29 26.54 3.25 19.98
N LEU A 30 26.98 2.28 20.74
CA LEU A 30 26.13 1.26 21.35
C LEU A 30 25.00 1.88 22.18
N VAL A 31 23.79 1.40 21.96
CA VAL A 31 22.54 1.84 22.56
C VAL A 31 21.76 0.66 23.12
N PHE A 32 20.84 0.93 24.03
CA PHE A 32 20.00 -0.11 24.63
C PHE A 32 18.70 -0.30 23.83
N SER A 33 18.31 -1.55 23.63
CA SER A 33 17.16 -1.92 22.81
C SER A 33 15.83 -1.31 23.30
N SER A 34 15.60 -1.30 24.62
CA SER A 34 14.41 -0.70 25.21
C SER A 34 14.29 0.79 24.92
N ASP A 35 15.41 1.51 25.08
CA ASP A 35 15.46 2.95 24.88
C ASP A 35 15.32 3.30 23.39
N ASN A 36 15.90 2.44 22.52
CA ASN A 36 15.72 2.58 21.07
C ASN A 36 14.26 2.49 20.66
N ALA A 37 13.48 1.59 21.24
CA ALA A 37 12.05 1.48 20.98
C ALA A 37 11.30 2.77 21.39
N VAL A 38 11.66 3.36 22.53
CA VAL A 38 11.06 4.60 23.02
C VAL A 38 11.38 5.78 22.11
N ILE A 39 12.65 5.97 21.72
CA ILE A 39 13.02 7.09 20.84
C ILE A 39 12.40 6.93 19.45
N CYS A 40 12.34 5.71 18.91
CA CYS A 40 11.69 5.45 17.63
C CYS A 40 10.19 5.78 17.68
N ASP A 41 9.46 5.32 18.70
CA ASP A 41 8.02 5.61 18.87
C ASP A 41 7.77 7.13 18.91
N ARG A 42 8.55 7.86 19.69
CA ARG A 42 8.42 9.32 19.80
C ARG A 42 8.78 10.05 18.51
N LEU A 43 9.85 9.60 17.84
CA LEU A 43 10.28 10.18 16.57
C LEU A 43 9.19 10.03 15.49
N TYR A 44 8.62 8.84 15.34
CA TYR A 44 7.51 8.63 14.40
C TYR A 44 6.30 9.48 14.74
N LYS A 45 5.97 9.65 16.01
CA LYS A 45 4.90 10.55 16.44
C LYS A 45 5.17 12.01 16.05
N GLN A 46 6.43 12.46 16.17
CA GLN A 46 6.79 13.83 15.76
C GLN A 46 6.77 13.99 14.23
N ILE A 47 7.34 13.05 13.46
CA ILE A 47 7.39 13.11 12.00
C ILE A 47 5.97 13.19 11.39
N PHE A 48 5.02 12.44 11.94
CA PHE A 48 3.65 12.38 11.44
C PHE A 48 2.66 13.31 12.14
N SER A 49 3.14 14.15 13.06
CA SER A 49 2.31 15.19 13.67
C SER A 49 2.37 16.49 12.87
N ARG A 50 1.24 17.19 12.85
CA ARG A 50 1.15 18.51 12.25
C ARG A 50 1.41 19.60 13.30
N ASP A 51 1.97 20.71 12.89
CA ASP A 51 2.10 21.92 13.70
C ASP A 51 0.76 22.68 13.79
N ILE A 52 0.76 23.81 14.47
CA ILE A 52 -0.43 24.67 14.64
C ILE A 52 -0.97 25.22 13.30
N ASN A 53 -0.13 25.27 12.27
CA ASN A 53 -0.50 25.73 10.93
C ASN A 53 -0.96 24.56 10.03
N GLY A 54 -1.01 23.33 10.56
CA GLY A 54 -1.37 22.14 9.81
C GLY A 54 -0.26 21.58 8.94
N MET A 55 0.98 22.03 9.09
CA MET A 55 2.15 21.59 8.31
C MET A 55 2.93 20.51 9.03
N TYR A 56 3.50 19.58 8.27
CA TYR A 56 4.43 18.59 8.83
C TYR A 56 5.80 19.23 9.08
N GLN A 57 6.44 18.80 10.16
CA GLN A 57 7.75 19.30 10.57
C GLN A 57 8.85 18.77 9.65
N SER A 58 9.99 19.48 9.60
CA SER A 58 11.21 18.91 9.01
C SER A 58 11.71 17.73 9.84
N VAL A 59 12.46 16.83 9.20
CA VAL A 59 13.02 15.66 9.90
C VAL A 59 13.96 16.05 11.04
N GLY A 60 14.70 17.17 10.89
CA GLY A 60 15.55 17.71 11.95
C GLY A 60 14.77 18.26 13.12
N GLU A 61 13.69 19.00 12.86
CA GLU A 61 12.82 19.52 13.92
C GLU A 61 12.12 18.38 14.68
N ALA A 62 11.66 17.34 13.96
CA ALA A 62 11.08 16.16 14.56
C ALA A 62 12.06 15.44 15.49
N LEU A 63 13.33 15.25 15.08
CA LEU A 63 14.35 14.66 15.95
C LEU A 63 14.65 15.59 17.15
N PHE A 64 14.79 16.89 16.93
CA PHE A 64 15.07 17.85 17.99
C PHE A 64 13.98 17.80 19.09
N LYS A 65 12.71 17.88 18.72
CA LYS A 65 11.58 17.77 19.65
C LYS A 65 11.53 16.40 20.34
N THR A 66 11.86 15.34 19.62
CA THR A 66 11.97 13.99 20.18
C THR A 66 13.00 13.97 21.29
N LYS A 67 14.22 14.44 21.02
CA LYS A 67 15.30 14.48 22.01
C LYS A 67 14.99 15.39 23.19
N GLN A 68 14.34 16.53 22.97
CA GLN A 68 13.88 17.40 24.09
C GLN A 68 12.91 16.68 25.04
N SER A 69 12.13 15.74 24.56
CA SER A 69 11.17 14.98 25.37
C SER A 69 11.79 13.79 26.11
N LEU A 70 13.09 13.54 25.91
CA LEU A 70 13.86 12.43 26.46
C LEU A 70 15.06 13.00 27.22
N ALA A 71 15.47 12.36 28.31
CA ALA A 71 16.54 12.88 29.18
C ALA A 71 17.66 11.88 29.45
N GLY A 72 17.73 10.81 28.66
CA GLY A 72 18.69 9.73 28.87
C GLY A 72 19.97 9.88 28.04
N PRO A 73 21.13 9.45 28.57
CA PRO A 73 22.38 9.49 27.81
C PRO A 73 22.36 8.57 26.57
N ASN A 74 21.41 7.64 26.48
CA ASN A 74 21.16 6.85 25.29
C ASN A 74 20.63 7.70 24.13
N ASP A 75 19.76 8.65 24.44
CA ASP A 75 19.05 9.46 23.46
C ASP A 75 19.95 10.51 22.81
N GLU A 76 20.99 10.96 23.53
CA GLU A 76 21.99 11.90 23.01
C GLU A 76 22.81 11.33 21.85
N LYS A 77 22.95 10.00 21.78
CA LYS A 77 23.76 9.30 20.76
C LYS A 77 23.14 9.29 19.38
N TYR A 78 21.88 9.67 19.23
CA TYR A 78 21.21 9.67 17.91
C TYR A 78 21.46 10.95 17.15
N LEU A 79 21.68 10.79 15.85
CA LEU A 79 21.82 11.90 14.89
C LEU A 79 21.11 11.60 13.57
N ILE A 80 21.01 12.61 12.70
CA ILE A 80 20.58 12.49 11.32
C ILE A 80 21.81 12.49 10.44
N LEU A 81 21.93 11.51 9.55
CA LEU A 81 22.74 11.55 8.35
C LEU A 81 21.84 11.95 7.19
N GLY A 82 22.08 13.09 6.57
CA GLY A 82 21.26 13.68 5.53
C GLY A 82 20.95 15.14 5.82
N ASP A 83 20.01 15.71 5.07
CA ASP A 83 19.60 17.09 5.25
C ASP A 83 18.51 17.22 6.34
N PRO A 84 18.79 17.86 7.51
CA PRO A 84 17.82 18.02 8.58
C PRO A 84 16.67 18.98 8.22
N SER A 85 16.82 19.81 7.20
CA SER A 85 15.77 20.71 6.72
C SER A 85 14.74 20.02 5.83
N LEU A 86 14.99 18.76 5.44
CA LEU A 86 14.10 17.99 4.58
C LEU A 86 12.71 17.84 5.20
N HIS A 87 11.70 18.19 4.44
CA HIS A 87 10.30 17.88 4.73
C HIS A 87 9.89 16.63 3.94
N LEU A 88 9.34 15.63 4.63
CA LEU A 88 8.73 14.50 3.95
C LEU A 88 7.46 14.98 3.23
N GLN A 89 7.29 14.57 1.98
CA GLN A 89 6.08 14.90 1.21
C GLN A 89 4.91 14.03 1.66
N LEU A 90 4.34 14.38 2.82
CA LEU A 90 3.17 13.73 3.36
C LEU A 90 1.90 14.42 2.85
N PRO A 91 0.83 13.66 2.58
CA PRO A 91 -0.43 14.24 2.13
C PRO A 91 -1.00 15.24 3.14
N ASN A 92 -1.30 16.46 2.70
CA ASN A 92 -1.87 17.49 3.55
C ASN A 92 -3.36 17.31 3.76
N ASP A 93 -4.08 16.83 2.76
CA ASP A 93 -5.52 16.66 2.81
C ASP A 93 -5.92 15.25 3.22
N ILE A 94 -7.20 15.09 3.54
CA ILE A 94 -7.75 13.88 4.11
C ILE A 94 -8.76 13.26 3.15
N VAL A 95 -8.58 11.99 2.83
CA VAL A 95 -9.63 11.16 2.21
C VAL A 95 -10.55 10.67 3.32
N GLN A 96 -11.80 11.11 3.32
CA GLN A 96 -12.83 10.61 4.21
C GLN A 96 -13.76 9.68 3.44
N PHE A 97 -13.97 8.47 3.97
CA PHE A 97 -14.99 7.56 3.46
C PHE A 97 -16.32 7.89 4.11
N ASP A 98 -17.35 8.14 3.31
CA ASP A 98 -18.66 8.58 3.79
C ASP A 98 -19.67 7.45 3.85
N SER A 99 -19.66 6.53 2.84
CA SER A 99 -20.56 5.37 2.83
C SER A 99 -19.96 4.12 2.19
N LEU A 100 -20.44 2.96 2.64
CA LEU A 100 -20.23 1.63 2.05
C LEU A 100 -21.60 0.96 1.88
N ASN A 101 -21.95 0.52 0.67
CA ASN A 101 -23.24 -0.11 0.36
C ASN A 101 -24.43 0.69 0.91
N THR A 102 -24.43 2.01 0.72
CA THR A 102 -25.43 2.95 1.25
C THR A 102 -25.43 3.15 2.78
N MET A 103 -24.72 2.33 3.55
CA MET A 103 -24.56 2.53 4.98
C MET A 103 -23.48 3.58 5.26
N PRO A 104 -23.72 4.53 6.18
CA PRO A 104 -22.71 5.51 6.54
C PRO A 104 -21.49 4.86 7.19
N VAL A 105 -20.30 5.33 6.80
CA VAL A 105 -19.04 4.96 7.47
C VAL A 105 -18.94 5.75 8.77
N ILE A 106 -18.85 5.03 9.88
CA ILE A 106 -18.77 5.64 11.23
C ILE A 106 -17.32 6.00 11.50
N THR A 107 -17.06 7.26 11.86
CA THR A 107 -15.70 7.73 12.18
C THR A 107 -15.22 7.27 13.56
N ASN A 108 -16.14 6.96 14.47
CA ASN A 108 -15.80 6.43 15.79
C ASN A 108 -15.46 4.95 15.72
N SER A 109 -14.22 4.57 16.03
CA SER A 109 -13.77 3.17 16.04
C SER A 109 -14.31 2.32 17.21
N ASN A 110 -14.88 2.96 18.26
CA ASN A 110 -15.33 2.28 19.47
C ASN A 110 -16.81 1.82 19.39
N VAL A 111 -17.27 1.47 18.21
CA VAL A 111 -18.64 0.97 18.00
C VAL A 111 -18.64 -0.55 17.86
N PRO A 112 -19.73 -1.25 18.24
CA PRO A 112 -19.87 -2.69 18.06
C PRO A 112 -19.81 -3.08 16.58
N ASP A 113 -19.16 -4.20 16.28
CA ASP A 113 -19.04 -4.72 14.90
C ASP A 113 -20.38 -5.07 14.27
N SER A 114 -21.40 -5.36 15.10
CA SER A 114 -22.74 -5.72 14.65
C SER A 114 -23.50 -4.62 13.90
N ILE A 115 -23.13 -3.35 14.11
CA ILE A 115 -23.75 -2.19 13.43
C ILE A 115 -22.95 -1.70 12.24
N LEU A 116 -21.77 -2.28 11.99
CA LEU A 116 -20.89 -1.87 10.90
C LEU A 116 -21.35 -2.45 9.56
N PRO A 117 -21.14 -1.76 8.44
CA PRO A 117 -21.33 -2.35 7.11
C PRO A 117 -20.47 -3.61 6.97
N ARG A 118 -21.01 -4.61 6.29
CA ARG A 118 -20.32 -5.87 6.01
C ARG A 118 -20.03 -6.00 4.54
N ILE A 119 -18.80 -6.34 4.22
CA ILE A 119 -18.33 -6.72 2.89
C ILE A 119 -18.31 -8.25 2.80
N LYS A 120 -18.95 -8.79 1.77
CA LYS A 120 -19.05 -10.25 1.54
C LYS A 120 -18.24 -10.64 0.29
N ALA A 121 -17.78 -11.89 0.25
CA ALA A 121 -17.23 -12.48 -0.98
C ALA A 121 -18.25 -12.38 -2.13
N LEU A 122 -17.77 -12.14 -3.35
CA LEU A 122 -18.55 -12.01 -4.59
C LEU A 122 -19.54 -10.83 -4.61
N GLN A 123 -19.49 -9.95 -3.64
CA GLN A 123 -20.34 -8.77 -3.57
C GLN A 123 -19.76 -7.63 -4.41
N THR A 124 -20.63 -6.96 -5.17
CA THR A 124 -20.32 -5.62 -5.69
C THR A 124 -20.55 -4.61 -4.57
N VAL A 125 -19.47 -4.00 -4.12
CA VAL A 125 -19.48 -3.00 -3.04
C VAL A 125 -19.42 -1.61 -3.65
N THR A 126 -20.36 -0.74 -3.22
CA THR A 126 -20.32 0.68 -3.56
C THR A 126 -19.64 1.47 -2.45
N VAL A 127 -18.80 2.43 -2.82
CA VAL A 127 -18.08 3.32 -1.89
C VAL A 127 -18.28 4.77 -2.30
N SER A 128 -18.48 5.65 -1.33
CA SER A 128 -18.40 7.08 -1.55
C SER A 128 -17.52 7.76 -0.49
N GLY A 129 -16.99 8.92 -0.85
CA GLY A 129 -16.17 9.69 0.07
C GLY A 129 -15.92 11.11 -0.41
N THR A 130 -15.25 11.85 0.46
CA THR A 130 -14.92 13.27 0.26
C THR A 130 -13.44 13.53 0.54
N ILE A 131 -12.89 14.53 -0.12
CA ILE A 131 -11.57 15.09 0.19
C ILE A 131 -11.80 16.29 1.10
N ARG A 132 -11.07 16.32 2.21
CA ARG A 132 -11.16 17.36 3.22
C ARG A 132 -9.81 18.01 3.44
N THR A 133 -9.83 19.32 3.65
CA THR A 133 -8.61 20.08 3.98
C THR A 133 -8.01 19.58 5.31
N GLY A 134 -6.70 19.45 5.36
CA GLY A 134 -6.02 18.89 6.52
C GLY A 134 -6.14 19.67 7.82
N GLY A 135 -6.31 21.00 7.75
CA GLY A 135 -6.46 21.89 8.90
C GLY A 135 -7.91 21.94 9.40
N ALA A 136 -8.79 22.55 8.62
CA ALA A 136 -10.18 22.81 9.01
C ALA A 136 -11.09 21.57 8.88
N GLN A 137 -10.63 20.51 8.22
CA GLN A 137 -11.41 19.30 7.88
C GLN A 137 -12.74 19.62 7.15
N SER A 138 -12.78 20.76 6.46
CA SER A 138 -13.89 21.13 5.58
C SER A 138 -13.76 20.41 4.23
N LEU A 139 -14.87 20.28 3.51
CA LEU A 139 -14.82 19.79 2.14
C LEU A 139 -13.89 20.68 1.30
N ASP A 140 -12.94 20.07 0.62
CA ASP A 140 -12.16 20.74 -0.43
C ASP A 140 -12.87 20.60 -1.76
N ASP A 141 -13.77 21.51 -2.07
CA ASP A 141 -14.55 21.53 -3.32
C ASP A 141 -13.72 21.93 -4.55
N THR A 142 -12.49 22.39 -4.34
CA THR A 142 -11.54 22.69 -5.42
C THR A 142 -10.76 21.46 -5.89
N PHE A 143 -10.70 20.38 -5.06
CA PHE A 143 -9.97 19.18 -5.39
C PHE A 143 -10.62 18.42 -6.55
N ASN A 144 -9.91 18.36 -7.68
CA ASN A 144 -10.27 17.56 -8.85
C ASN A 144 -9.10 16.65 -9.22
N GLY A 145 -9.35 15.34 -9.37
CA GLY A 145 -8.28 14.38 -9.60
C GLY A 145 -8.75 12.94 -9.51
N THR A 146 -7.94 12.12 -8.89
CA THR A 146 -8.15 10.67 -8.82
C THR A 146 -7.89 10.17 -7.40
N VAL A 147 -8.68 9.22 -6.92
CA VAL A 147 -8.44 8.50 -5.67
C VAL A 147 -8.22 7.01 -5.95
N LEU A 148 -7.10 6.48 -5.47
CA LEU A 148 -6.83 5.05 -5.40
C LEU A 148 -7.36 4.53 -4.06
N VAL A 149 -8.29 3.60 -4.11
CA VAL A 149 -8.87 2.93 -2.94
C VAL A 149 -8.35 1.50 -2.88
N THR A 150 -7.67 1.17 -1.78
CA THR A 150 -7.20 -0.18 -1.48
C THR A 150 -8.00 -0.72 -0.31
N VAL A 151 -8.65 -1.85 -0.51
CA VAL A 151 -9.42 -2.56 0.52
C VAL A 151 -8.63 -3.79 0.95
N LYS A 152 -8.43 -3.93 2.24
CA LYS A 152 -7.73 -5.08 2.85
C LYS A 152 -8.68 -5.87 3.74
N ASP A 153 -8.45 -7.16 3.78
CA ASP A 153 -9.09 -8.08 4.73
C ASP A 153 -8.68 -7.76 6.17
N SER A 154 -9.24 -8.48 7.11
CA SER A 154 -8.88 -8.38 8.53
C SER A 154 -7.44 -8.83 8.78
N ASP A 155 -6.81 -8.19 9.75
CA ASP A 155 -5.46 -8.57 10.20
C ASP A 155 -5.44 -10.04 10.67
N ILE A 156 -4.30 -10.70 10.42
CA ILE A 156 -4.02 -12.09 10.80
C ILE A 156 -3.06 -12.10 11.98
N ASP A 157 -3.39 -12.89 13.01
CA ASP A 157 -2.49 -13.10 14.14
C ASP A 157 -1.57 -14.31 13.83
N LEU A 158 -0.32 -14.04 13.48
CA LEU A 158 0.70 -15.05 13.27
C LEU A 158 1.42 -15.38 14.57
N LYS A 159 1.61 -16.67 14.82
CA LYS A 159 2.46 -17.16 15.89
C LYS A 159 3.82 -17.56 15.33
N VAL A 160 4.83 -16.79 15.64
CA VAL A 160 6.21 -17.03 15.20
C VAL A 160 7.02 -17.51 16.42
N LYS A 161 7.58 -18.72 16.32
CA LYS A 161 8.43 -19.27 17.36
C LYS A 161 9.86 -18.78 17.12
N ASP A 162 10.46 -18.15 18.13
CA ASP A 162 11.86 -17.78 18.08
C ASP A 162 12.72 -19.07 18.22
N PRO A 163 13.65 -19.32 17.27
CA PRO A 163 14.48 -20.53 17.30
C PRO A 163 15.57 -20.51 18.38
N ILE A 164 15.84 -19.35 19.00
CA ILE A 164 16.94 -19.18 19.97
C ILE A 164 16.43 -19.36 21.39
N ASP A 165 15.35 -18.69 21.77
CA ASP A 165 14.84 -18.69 23.14
C ASP A 165 13.58 -19.54 23.35
N ASP A 166 13.09 -20.20 22.28
CA ASP A 166 11.91 -21.06 22.28
C ASP A 166 10.60 -20.32 22.61
N VAL A 167 10.63 -18.98 22.63
CA VAL A 167 9.45 -18.14 22.91
C VAL A 167 8.59 -18.00 21.66
N THR A 168 7.27 -18.08 21.83
CA THR A 168 6.33 -17.82 20.75
C THR A 168 5.81 -16.39 20.81
N HIS A 169 6.13 -15.61 19.78
CA HIS A 169 5.64 -14.25 19.60
C HIS A 169 4.36 -14.24 18.78
N SER A 170 3.39 -13.40 19.17
CA SER A 170 2.22 -13.11 18.35
C SER A 170 2.46 -11.82 17.58
N ILE A 171 2.49 -11.92 16.25
CA ILE A 171 2.71 -10.79 15.34
C ILE A 171 1.40 -10.58 14.56
N LYS A 172 0.95 -9.32 14.48
CA LYS A 172 -0.16 -8.95 13.59
C LYS A 172 0.36 -8.66 12.20
N GLU A 173 -0.09 -9.45 11.24
CA GLU A 173 0.13 -9.20 9.83
C GLU A 173 -1.11 -8.57 9.22
N GLN A 174 -0.92 -7.58 8.36
CA GLN A 174 -2.04 -6.96 7.66
C GLN A 174 -2.71 -7.97 6.73
N GLY A 175 -4.05 -7.97 6.72
CA GLY A 175 -4.83 -8.78 5.81
C GLY A 175 -4.51 -8.50 4.35
N SER A 176 -4.77 -9.49 3.50
CA SER A 176 -4.55 -9.44 2.06
C SER A 176 -5.37 -8.35 1.40
N ILE A 177 -4.96 -7.89 0.22
CA ILE A 177 -5.73 -6.94 -0.58
C ILE A 177 -6.94 -7.65 -1.16
N LEU A 178 -8.15 -7.13 -0.92
CA LEU A 178 -9.41 -7.60 -1.49
C LEU A 178 -9.78 -6.86 -2.77
N ALA A 179 -9.43 -5.58 -2.85
CA ALA A 179 -9.65 -4.76 -4.04
C ALA A 179 -8.66 -3.59 -4.09
N ARG A 180 -8.31 -3.20 -5.30
CA ARG A 180 -7.57 -1.98 -5.60
C ARG A 180 -8.24 -1.31 -6.80
N SER A 181 -8.93 -0.20 -6.55
CA SER A 181 -9.73 0.49 -7.56
C SER A 181 -9.46 1.97 -7.58
N THR A 182 -9.55 2.56 -8.76
CA THR A 182 -9.29 3.98 -8.97
C THR A 182 -10.59 4.69 -9.33
N PHE A 183 -10.91 5.78 -8.65
CA PHE A 183 -12.13 6.57 -8.89
C PHE A 183 -11.80 8.01 -9.18
N GLN A 184 -12.65 8.66 -9.99
CA GLN A 184 -12.53 10.08 -10.24
C GLN A 184 -13.02 10.89 -9.05
N VAL A 185 -12.26 11.92 -8.67
CA VAL A 185 -12.66 12.94 -7.70
C VAL A 185 -13.09 14.19 -8.46
N LYS A 186 -14.30 14.68 -8.19
CA LYS A 186 -14.83 15.94 -8.72
C LYS A 186 -15.36 16.80 -7.58
N ASN A 187 -14.90 18.04 -7.51
CA ASN A 187 -15.29 18.99 -6.47
C ASN A 187 -15.18 18.36 -5.07
N GLY A 188 -14.05 17.69 -4.81
CA GLY A 188 -13.77 17.03 -3.55
C GLY A 188 -14.60 15.79 -3.23
N LYS A 189 -15.37 15.25 -4.18
CA LYS A 189 -16.24 14.07 -3.96
C LYS A 189 -15.91 12.95 -4.92
N PHE A 190 -15.97 11.72 -4.42
CA PHE A 190 -15.84 10.52 -5.27
C PHE A 190 -16.89 9.48 -4.89
N ASN A 191 -17.21 8.67 -5.87
CA ASN A 191 -17.99 7.44 -5.71
C ASN A 191 -17.53 6.40 -6.74
N GLY A 192 -17.80 5.14 -6.42
CA GLY A 192 -17.50 4.04 -7.32
C GLY A 192 -17.89 2.70 -6.74
N SER A 193 -17.53 1.65 -7.45
CA SER A 193 -17.77 0.28 -7.01
C SER A 193 -16.58 -0.62 -7.34
N PHE A 194 -16.46 -1.69 -6.57
CA PHE A 194 -15.51 -2.77 -6.81
C PHE A 194 -16.17 -4.11 -6.49
N VAL A 195 -15.63 -5.19 -7.04
CA VAL A 195 -16.09 -6.54 -6.76
C VAL A 195 -15.12 -7.20 -5.78
N VAL A 196 -15.67 -7.85 -4.75
CA VAL A 196 -14.91 -8.58 -3.75
C VAL A 196 -14.68 -10.00 -4.25
N PRO A 197 -13.43 -10.51 -4.30
CA PRO A 197 -13.16 -11.86 -4.70
C PRO A 197 -13.80 -12.92 -3.79
N LYS A 198 -13.85 -14.14 -4.29
CA LYS A 198 -14.31 -15.30 -3.52
C LYS A 198 -13.38 -15.62 -2.35
N ASP A 199 -12.08 -15.38 -2.54
CA ASP A 199 -11.03 -15.73 -1.58
C ASP A 199 -10.83 -14.62 -0.54
N ILE A 200 -11.69 -14.61 0.48
CA ILE A 200 -11.59 -13.73 1.64
C ILE A 200 -11.34 -14.55 2.91
N GLY A 201 -10.92 -13.91 3.98
CA GLY A 201 -10.60 -14.60 5.24
C GLY A 201 -11.79 -15.13 6.04
N PHE A 202 -13.04 -14.83 5.68
CA PHE A 202 -14.28 -15.26 6.35
C PHE A 202 -14.27 -15.10 7.88
N THR A 203 -13.44 -14.21 8.41
CA THR A 203 -13.23 -14.08 9.87
C THR A 203 -14.34 -13.30 10.56
N ASN A 204 -15.16 -12.57 9.82
CA ASN A 204 -16.12 -11.57 10.31
C ASN A 204 -15.50 -10.49 11.20
N LYS A 205 -14.19 -10.28 11.08
CA LYS A 205 -13.45 -9.21 11.74
C LYS A 205 -13.41 -7.95 10.86
N ARG A 206 -12.89 -6.85 11.42
CA ARG A 206 -12.73 -5.58 10.71
C ARG A 206 -11.64 -5.65 9.67
N GLY A 207 -11.97 -5.24 8.45
CA GLY A 207 -11.01 -4.95 7.41
C GLY A 207 -10.45 -3.53 7.51
N ARG A 208 -9.66 -3.15 6.51
CA ARG A 208 -9.08 -1.81 6.38
C ARG A 208 -9.29 -1.29 4.97
N MET A 209 -9.79 -0.08 4.83
CA MET A 209 -9.86 0.63 3.56
C MET A 209 -8.94 1.85 3.62
N ILE A 210 -8.10 2.02 2.60
CA ILE A 210 -7.11 3.09 2.49
C ILE A 210 -7.40 3.84 1.20
N GLY A 211 -7.52 5.16 1.28
CA GLY A 211 -7.63 6.06 0.14
C GLY A 211 -6.38 6.92 0.01
N PHE A 212 -5.85 7.00 -1.20
CA PHE A 212 -4.82 7.95 -1.56
C PHE A 212 -5.28 8.70 -2.81
N ALA A 213 -5.42 10.02 -2.69
CA ALA A 213 -5.87 10.86 -3.79
C ALA A 213 -4.77 11.83 -4.24
N TYR A 214 -4.76 12.13 -5.53
CA TYR A 214 -3.90 13.13 -6.13
C TYR A 214 -4.71 13.98 -7.11
N SER A 215 -4.49 15.29 -7.03
CA SER A 215 -5.14 16.26 -7.91
C SER A 215 -4.29 16.54 -9.15
N THR A 216 -4.86 17.27 -10.09
CA THR A 216 -4.14 17.83 -11.24
C THR A 216 -3.13 18.91 -10.86
N ASP A 217 -3.23 19.47 -9.66
CA ASP A 217 -2.39 20.54 -9.13
C ASP A 217 -1.39 20.02 -8.10
N ASP A 218 -1.03 18.73 -8.17
CA ASP A 218 -0.07 18.04 -7.28
C ASP A 218 -0.45 18.04 -5.78
N ILE A 219 -1.71 18.36 -5.44
CA ILE A 219 -2.21 18.22 -4.08
C ILE A 219 -2.53 16.76 -3.81
N THR A 220 -2.10 16.26 -2.66
CA THR A 220 -2.34 14.87 -2.26
C THR A 220 -3.17 14.78 -0.99
N ALA A 221 -4.03 13.76 -0.94
CA ALA A 221 -4.83 13.45 0.23
C ALA A 221 -4.71 11.96 0.60
N LYS A 222 -4.76 11.64 1.89
CA LYS A 222 -4.73 10.26 2.39
C LYS A 222 -5.70 10.08 3.53
N GLY A 223 -6.32 8.90 3.59
CA GLY A 223 -7.17 8.52 4.72
C GLY A 223 -7.40 7.03 4.79
N SER A 224 -7.93 6.58 5.91
CA SER A 224 -8.28 5.17 6.08
C SER A 224 -9.45 5.00 7.04
N THR A 225 -10.16 3.87 6.88
CA THR A 225 -11.19 3.44 7.83
C THR A 225 -11.07 1.96 8.12
N THR A 226 -11.45 1.55 9.34
CA THR A 226 -11.57 0.17 9.79
C THR A 226 -12.98 -0.13 10.28
N THR A 227 -13.94 0.75 10.01
CA THR A 227 -15.31 0.64 10.52
C THR A 227 -16.22 -0.10 9.54
N PHE A 228 -15.76 -1.26 9.11
CA PHE A 228 -16.52 -2.27 8.37
C PHE A 228 -15.98 -3.67 8.71
N THR A 229 -16.77 -4.69 8.47
CA THR A 229 -16.38 -6.10 8.67
C THR A 229 -16.29 -6.83 7.33
N VAL A 230 -15.44 -7.86 7.27
CA VAL A 230 -15.25 -8.72 6.10
C VAL A 230 -15.67 -10.14 6.44
N GLY A 231 -16.61 -10.70 5.67
CA GLY A 231 -17.06 -12.08 5.89
C GLY A 231 -18.44 -12.38 5.31
N GLY A 232 -18.71 -13.66 5.13
CA GLY A 232 -19.90 -14.14 4.43
C GLY A 232 -19.72 -14.14 2.92
N ILE A 233 -20.70 -14.72 2.21
CA ILE A 233 -20.71 -14.83 0.75
C ILE A 233 -22.03 -14.24 0.21
N GLU A 234 -21.95 -13.53 -0.91
CA GLU A 234 -23.14 -13.07 -1.61
C GLU A 234 -23.71 -14.18 -2.50
N THR A 235 -25.02 -14.25 -2.60
CA THR A 235 -25.66 -15.21 -3.50
C THR A 235 -25.64 -14.65 -4.91
N VAL A 236 -24.96 -15.35 -5.82
CA VAL A 236 -24.88 -14.97 -7.22
C VAL A 236 -25.66 -15.97 -8.06
N SER A 237 -26.50 -15.47 -8.94
CA SER A 237 -27.40 -16.29 -9.76
C SER A 237 -26.70 -17.04 -10.87
N GLU A 238 -25.64 -16.46 -11.43
CA GLU A 238 -24.89 -17.02 -12.56
C GLU A 238 -23.38 -16.97 -12.25
N PRO A 239 -22.72 -18.12 -11.98
CA PRO A 239 -21.29 -18.18 -11.76
C PRO A 239 -20.53 -17.92 -13.07
N ASP A 240 -19.45 -17.16 -13.00
CA ASP A 240 -18.50 -17.02 -14.10
C ASP A 240 -17.67 -18.30 -14.23
N THR A 241 -17.42 -18.72 -15.45
CA THR A 241 -16.62 -19.90 -15.78
C THR A 241 -15.52 -19.61 -16.79
N ILE A 242 -15.34 -18.34 -17.15
CA ILE A 242 -14.38 -17.89 -18.17
C ILE A 242 -13.32 -17.04 -17.48
N GLY A 243 -12.09 -17.53 -17.46
CA GLY A 243 -10.99 -16.78 -16.86
C GLY A 243 -10.54 -15.57 -17.68
N PRO A 244 -9.64 -14.74 -17.10
CA PRO A 244 -9.23 -13.47 -17.69
C PRO A 244 -8.55 -13.59 -19.06
N THR A 245 -8.83 -12.63 -19.93
CA THR A 245 -8.04 -12.37 -21.13
C THR A 245 -6.76 -11.63 -20.75
N ILE A 246 -5.61 -12.14 -21.21
CA ILE A 246 -4.28 -11.63 -20.86
C ILE A 246 -3.56 -11.17 -22.12
N ALA A 247 -3.13 -9.90 -22.18
CA ALA A 247 -2.26 -9.37 -23.21
C ALA A 247 -0.92 -8.94 -22.61
N VAL A 248 0.18 -9.41 -23.20
CA VAL A 248 1.53 -9.21 -22.65
C VAL A 248 2.38 -8.40 -23.63
N TYR A 249 3.00 -7.33 -23.14
CA TYR A 249 3.87 -6.47 -23.93
C TYR A 249 5.19 -6.20 -23.19
N LEU A 250 6.21 -5.84 -23.96
CA LEU A 250 7.50 -5.38 -23.44
C LEU A 250 7.81 -3.98 -23.95
N ASP A 251 8.19 -3.09 -23.04
CA ASP A 251 8.47 -1.67 -23.22
C ASP A 251 7.26 -0.80 -23.61
N ASN A 252 6.42 -1.25 -24.54
CA ASN A 252 5.22 -0.53 -24.98
C ASN A 252 4.19 -1.49 -25.61
N ARG A 253 2.95 -1.02 -25.79
CA ARG A 253 1.84 -1.82 -26.34
C ARG A 253 1.91 -2.07 -27.85
N THR A 254 2.90 -1.51 -28.58
CA THR A 254 3.17 -1.85 -29.98
C THR A 254 4.11 -3.05 -30.12
N PHE A 255 4.57 -3.62 -29.00
CA PHE A 255 5.40 -4.83 -28.99
C PHE A 255 4.66 -6.00 -29.63
N ILE A 256 5.37 -6.72 -30.50
CA ILE A 256 4.90 -7.96 -31.12
C ILE A 256 5.88 -9.07 -30.73
N PRO A 257 5.40 -10.31 -30.41
CA PRO A 257 6.27 -11.44 -30.13
C PRO A 257 7.33 -11.64 -31.23
N GLY A 258 8.59 -11.72 -30.82
CA GLY A 258 9.74 -11.79 -31.73
C GLY A 258 10.50 -10.45 -31.88
N ASN A 259 9.97 -9.35 -31.44
CA ASN A 259 10.68 -8.06 -31.45
C ASN A 259 11.87 -8.08 -30.49
N MET A 260 12.92 -7.32 -30.85
CA MET A 260 14.06 -7.08 -29.97
C MET A 260 13.69 -6.09 -28.87
N VAL A 261 14.08 -6.40 -27.64
CA VAL A 261 13.90 -5.55 -26.46
C VAL A 261 15.22 -5.31 -25.76
N ARG A 262 15.28 -4.30 -24.90
CA ARG A 262 16.45 -4.03 -24.05
C ARG A 262 16.60 -5.13 -22.98
N ARG A 263 17.78 -5.21 -22.38
CA ARG A 263 18.08 -6.18 -21.32
C ARG A 263 17.19 -6.00 -20.09
N ASN A 264 16.68 -4.80 -19.85
CA ASN A 264 15.83 -4.44 -18.73
C ASN A 264 14.52 -3.81 -19.26
N PRO A 265 13.65 -4.58 -19.92
CA PRO A 265 12.40 -4.05 -20.48
C PRO A 265 11.37 -3.78 -19.37
N LEU A 266 10.40 -2.92 -19.68
CA LEU A 266 9.18 -2.80 -18.90
C LEU A 266 8.21 -3.90 -19.33
N LEU A 267 7.88 -4.84 -18.44
CA LEU A 267 6.79 -5.78 -18.64
C LEU A 267 5.48 -5.04 -18.42
N ILE A 268 4.55 -5.14 -19.37
CA ILE A 268 3.19 -4.59 -19.32
C ILE A 268 2.24 -5.77 -19.53
N VAL A 269 1.32 -5.95 -18.60
CA VAL A 269 0.29 -6.98 -18.64
C VAL A 269 -1.07 -6.33 -18.56
N ASP A 270 -1.81 -6.30 -19.67
CA ASP A 270 -3.18 -5.82 -19.70
C ASP A 270 -4.12 -7.01 -19.47
N LEU A 271 -5.04 -6.86 -18.51
CA LEU A 271 -5.99 -7.88 -18.11
C LEU A 271 -7.42 -7.39 -18.33
N PHE A 272 -8.28 -8.30 -18.76
CA PHE A 272 -9.72 -8.06 -18.87
C PHE A 272 -10.49 -9.32 -18.47
N ASP A 273 -11.55 -9.12 -17.68
CA ASP A 273 -12.49 -10.15 -17.31
C ASP A 273 -13.92 -9.59 -17.26
N ASN A 274 -14.93 -10.43 -17.52
CA ASN A 274 -16.34 -10.00 -17.53
C ASN A 274 -16.86 -9.61 -16.14
N THR A 275 -16.31 -10.22 -15.10
CA THR A 275 -16.72 -10.01 -13.71
C THR A 275 -15.79 -9.05 -12.98
N ALA A 276 -14.55 -9.39 -12.78
CA ALA A 276 -13.44 -8.54 -12.34
C ALA A 276 -12.14 -9.36 -12.25
N ILE A 277 -11.01 -8.68 -12.26
CA ILE A 277 -9.70 -9.29 -12.04
C ILE A 277 -9.46 -9.50 -10.55
N ASN A 278 -9.01 -10.70 -10.18
CA ASN A 278 -8.56 -10.99 -8.82
C ASN A 278 -7.16 -10.42 -8.60
N ALA A 279 -7.08 -9.31 -7.88
CA ALA A 279 -5.84 -8.61 -7.53
C ALA A 279 -5.52 -8.75 -6.04
N THR A 280 -5.92 -9.84 -5.40
CA THR A 280 -5.85 -9.94 -3.94
C THR A 280 -4.52 -10.42 -3.42
N GLY A 281 -3.81 -11.27 -4.13
CA GLY A 281 -2.68 -12.00 -3.54
C GLY A 281 -3.09 -12.85 -2.30
N ALA A 282 -4.40 -12.90 -1.99
CA ALA A 282 -4.94 -13.77 -0.96
C ALA A 282 -5.28 -15.14 -1.55
N GLY A 283 -5.01 -16.17 -0.79
CA GLY A 283 -5.24 -17.54 -1.26
C GLY A 283 -3.99 -18.14 -1.94
N ILE A 284 -3.88 -19.45 -1.83
CA ILE A 284 -2.74 -20.16 -2.40
C ILE A 284 -2.89 -20.19 -3.93
N GLY A 285 -2.03 -19.43 -4.62
CA GLY A 285 -1.87 -19.51 -6.07
C GLY A 285 -2.73 -18.60 -6.92
N HIS A 286 -3.42 -17.60 -6.33
CA HIS A 286 -4.24 -16.64 -7.07
C HIS A 286 -3.53 -15.30 -7.34
N ASN A 287 -2.20 -15.26 -7.27
CA ASN A 287 -1.41 -14.10 -7.64
C ASN A 287 -1.40 -13.87 -9.15
N ILE A 288 -1.24 -12.63 -9.57
CA ILE A 288 -0.87 -12.29 -10.94
C ILE A 288 0.63 -12.54 -11.05
N GLU A 289 1.04 -13.51 -11.86
CA GLU A 289 2.41 -14.00 -11.89
C GLU A 289 2.98 -14.03 -13.30
N ALA A 290 4.28 -13.74 -13.42
CA ALA A 290 5.02 -13.88 -14.66
C ALA A 290 6.25 -14.78 -14.51
N TRP A 291 6.49 -15.68 -15.45
CA TRP A 291 7.69 -16.51 -15.55
C TRP A 291 8.48 -16.11 -16.78
N PHE A 292 9.78 -16.03 -16.62
CA PHE A 292 10.71 -15.85 -17.73
C PHE A 292 11.48 -17.15 -18.00
N ASN A 293 11.46 -17.55 -19.25
CA ASN A 293 12.17 -18.77 -19.70
C ASN A 293 11.77 -20.00 -18.86
N THR A 294 12.76 -20.64 -18.25
CA THR A 294 12.60 -21.85 -17.42
C THR A 294 12.64 -21.53 -15.93
N ASP A 295 12.49 -20.28 -15.53
CA ASP A 295 12.54 -19.90 -14.13
C ASP A 295 11.42 -20.61 -13.36
N ARG A 296 11.78 -21.17 -12.20
CA ARG A 296 10.84 -21.90 -11.35
C ARG A 296 10.04 -20.97 -10.43
N ILE A 297 10.64 -19.84 -10.06
CA ILE A 297 10.03 -18.85 -9.18
C ILE A 297 9.43 -17.76 -10.05
N PRO A 298 8.12 -17.49 -9.95
CA PRO A 298 7.49 -16.41 -10.68
C PRO A 298 7.88 -15.04 -10.12
N VAL A 299 7.77 -14.04 -10.95
CA VAL A 299 7.72 -12.65 -10.53
C VAL A 299 6.27 -12.34 -10.18
N ASP A 300 6.02 -11.94 -8.93
CA ASP A 300 4.71 -11.48 -8.49
C ASP A 300 4.43 -10.08 -9.03
N LEU A 301 3.27 -9.90 -9.66
CA LEU A 301 2.77 -8.67 -10.25
C LEU A 301 1.50 -8.17 -9.56
N THR A 302 1.05 -8.85 -8.52
CA THR A 302 -0.24 -8.56 -7.88
C THR A 302 -0.29 -7.15 -7.29
N GLU A 303 0.79 -6.71 -6.66
CA GLU A 303 0.88 -5.38 -6.08
C GLU A 303 1.04 -4.26 -7.12
N GLU A 304 1.55 -4.59 -8.31
CA GLU A 304 1.70 -3.68 -9.44
C GLU A 304 0.43 -3.56 -10.29
N TYR A 305 -0.58 -4.41 -10.04
CA TYR A 305 -1.84 -4.31 -10.77
C TYR A 305 -2.67 -3.11 -10.30
N GLN A 306 -3.14 -2.34 -11.27
CA GLN A 306 -4.05 -1.22 -11.08
C GLN A 306 -5.24 -1.38 -12.01
N ALA A 307 -6.43 -1.45 -11.44
CA ALA A 307 -7.67 -1.43 -12.22
C ALA A 307 -7.84 -0.08 -12.94
N ASP A 308 -8.50 -0.10 -14.08
CA ASP A 308 -8.85 1.10 -14.81
C ASP A 308 -9.82 1.99 -14.01
N LEU A 309 -9.88 3.25 -14.39
CA LEU A 309 -10.74 4.23 -13.72
C LEU A 309 -12.20 3.77 -13.72
N ALA A 310 -12.73 3.52 -12.54
CA ALA A 310 -14.12 3.06 -12.30
C ALA A 310 -14.52 1.76 -13.01
N ASP A 311 -13.58 0.93 -13.45
CA ASP A 311 -13.87 -0.37 -14.08
C ASP A 311 -12.95 -1.48 -13.55
N ALA A 312 -13.45 -2.25 -12.58
CA ALA A 312 -12.70 -3.37 -11.98
C ALA A 312 -12.51 -4.58 -12.91
N ARG A 313 -13.19 -4.61 -14.07
CA ARG A 313 -13.08 -5.71 -15.04
C ARG A 313 -11.79 -5.67 -15.84
N LYS A 314 -11.11 -4.54 -15.87
CA LYS A 314 -9.88 -4.36 -16.63
C LYS A 314 -8.86 -3.53 -15.87
N GLY A 315 -7.61 -3.72 -16.22
CA GLY A 315 -6.51 -2.98 -15.64
C GLY A 315 -5.17 -3.48 -16.15
N THR A 316 -4.12 -2.89 -15.64
CA THR A 316 -2.74 -3.13 -16.09
C THR A 316 -1.82 -3.38 -14.90
N ALA A 317 -0.95 -4.40 -15.02
CA ALA A 317 0.21 -4.54 -14.15
C ALA A 317 1.47 -4.14 -14.93
N GLN A 318 2.36 -3.36 -14.31
CA GLN A 318 3.60 -2.91 -14.93
C GLN A 318 4.78 -3.11 -13.98
N LYS A 319 5.81 -3.81 -14.47
CA LYS A 319 7.04 -4.02 -13.69
C LYS A 319 8.28 -4.00 -14.56
N ARG A 320 9.30 -3.25 -14.14
CA ARG A 320 10.58 -3.28 -14.83
C ARG A 320 11.30 -4.58 -14.52
N MET A 321 11.65 -5.27 -15.58
CA MET A 321 12.42 -6.50 -15.50
C MET A 321 13.92 -6.22 -15.55
N PHE A 322 14.72 -7.09 -14.97
CA PHE A 322 16.17 -6.93 -14.92
C PHE A 322 16.88 -8.18 -15.43
N ASN A 323 17.98 -7.97 -16.17
CA ASN A 323 18.92 -8.99 -16.54
C ASN A 323 18.35 -10.11 -17.41
N LEU A 324 17.47 -9.82 -18.39
CA LEU A 324 17.11 -10.80 -19.40
C LEU A 324 18.34 -11.34 -20.10
N LYS A 325 18.31 -12.62 -20.43
CA LYS A 325 19.40 -13.30 -21.15
C LYS A 325 19.52 -12.76 -22.57
N THR A 326 20.72 -12.76 -23.12
CA THR A 326 20.95 -12.49 -24.55
C THR A 326 20.36 -13.64 -25.36
N GLY A 327 19.67 -13.32 -26.44
CA GLY A 327 18.99 -14.30 -27.31
C GLY A 327 17.48 -14.35 -27.06
N THR A 328 16.86 -15.46 -27.45
CA THR A 328 15.41 -15.63 -27.30
C THR A 328 15.01 -15.81 -25.83
N ASN A 329 14.01 -15.04 -25.41
CA ASN A 329 13.38 -15.16 -24.11
C ASN A 329 11.89 -15.46 -24.31
N THR A 330 11.31 -16.23 -23.40
CA THR A 330 9.88 -16.50 -23.33
C THR A 330 9.29 -15.90 -22.06
N VAL A 331 8.10 -15.33 -22.17
CA VAL A 331 7.33 -14.81 -21.02
C VAL A 331 6.01 -15.56 -20.96
N ARG A 332 5.66 -16.05 -19.80
CA ARG A 332 4.36 -16.66 -19.50
C ARG A 332 3.74 -15.92 -18.33
N VAL A 333 2.46 -15.55 -18.46
CA VAL A 333 1.70 -14.85 -17.42
C VAL A 333 0.50 -15.69 -17.02
N ARG A 334 0.15 -15.62 -15.74
CA ARG A 334 -1.06 -16.20 -15.16
C ARG A 334 -1.78 -15.14 -14.37
N ALA A 335 -3.10 -15.08 -14.51
CA ALA A 335 -3.98 -14.23 -13.73
C ALA A 335 -5.30 -14.98 -13.46
N TRP A 336 -6.07 -14.47 -12.54
CA TRP A 336 -7.33 -15.06 -12.07
C TRP A 336 -8.42 -13.99 -12.04
N ASP A 337 -9.67 -14.40 -12.25
CA ASP A 337 -10.85 -13.62 -11.95
C ASP A 337 -11.22 -13.71 -10.46
N VAL A 338 -12.32 -13.08 -10.08
CA VAL A 338 -12.82 -13.05 -8.71
C VAL A 338 -13.61 -14.30 -8.30
N TRP A 339 -13.80 -15.30 -9.23
CA TRP A 339 -14.58 -16.52 -9.04
C TRP A 339 -13.69 -17.73 -8.79
#